data_07d2731754a07b80e78fadab555107d0
#
_entry.id   07d2731754a07b80e78fadab555107d0
#
_cell.length_a   1.000
_cell.length_b   1.000
_cell.length_c   1.000
_cell.angle_alpha   90.00
_cell.angle_beta   90.00
_cell.angle_gamma   90.00
#
_symmetry.space_group_name_H-M   'P 1'
#
loop_
_entity.id
_entity.type
_entity.pdbx_description
1 polymer ?
#
loop_
_entity_poly.entity_id
_entity_poly.type
_entity_poly.pdbx_seq_one_letter_code
_entity_poly.pdbx_strand_id
1 'polypeptide(L)'
;LGICLGMQVATIEFARHVAGLQNANSTEFDPESPHPVIALITEWKDADGSIQTRDAHSDLGGTMRLGAQSSDVAPGTLAHRIYGDVVTERHRHRYEANVNYLDRLRSAGLVISALTQREQLTEIVELPPSVHPWFVGVQFHPEFKSTPWDGHPLFNAFIKAAIDHRASGRNLKAVA
;
A
#
# COMPACT_ATOMS: atom_id res chain seq x y z
N LEU A 1 -10.23 -2.88 2.99
CA LEU A 1 -9.52 -1.60 3.04
C LEU A 1 -8.42 -1.68 4.10
N GLY A 2 -7.17 -1.42 3.71
CA GLY A 2 -6.03 -1.29 4.61
C GLY A 2 -5.49 0.13 4.58
N ILE A 3 -5.30 0.76 5.74
CA ILE A 3 -4.76 2.13 5.87
C ILE A 3 -3.46 2.06 6.63
N CYS A 4 -2.39 2.65 6.10
CA CYS A 4 -1.05 2.73 6.67
C CYS A 4 -0.54 1.34 7.10
N LEU A 5 -0.48 1.05 8.40
CA LEU A 5 -0.15 -0.27 8.94
C LEU A 5 -1.07 -1.37 8.36
N GLY A 6 -2.34 -1.07 8.09
CA GLY A 6 -3.28 -2.01 7.49
C GLY A 6 -2.88 -2.44 6.08
N MET A 7 -2.32 -1.57 5.25
CA MET A 7 -1.72 -1.93 3.97
C MET A 7 -0.48 -2.81 4.18
N GLN A 8 0.37 -2.47 5.14
CA GLN A 8 1.60 -3.21 5.43
C GLN A 8 1.29 -4.64 5.89
N VAL A 9 0.35 -4.80 6.83
CA VAL A 9 -0.09 -6.14 7.30
C VAL A 9 -0.70 -6.94 6.16
N ALA A 10 -1.51 -6.33 5.29
CA ALA A 10 -2.06 -7.02 4.12
C ALA A 10 -0.97 -7.45 3.13
N THR A 11 0.08 -6.64 2.94
CA THR A 11 1.23 -6.98 2.11
C THR A 11 2.03 -8.14 2.70
N ILE A 12 2.24 -8.16 4.03
CA ILE A 12 2.88 -9.27 4.75
C ILE A 12 2.07 -10.55 4.58
N GLU A 13 0.76 -10.48 4.77
CA GLU A 13 -0.15 -11.61 4.62
C GLU A 13 -0.12 -12.18 3.19
N PHE A 14 -0.22 -11.32 2.19
CA PHE A 14 -0.10 -11.69 0.79
C PHE A 14 1.26 -12.33 0.47
N ALA A 15 2.35 -11.77 1.00
CA ALA A 15 3.69 -12.30 0.82
C ALA A 15 3.81 -13.73 1.36
N ARG A 16 3.24 -14.00 2.54
CA ARG A 16 3.27 -15.33 3.17
C ARG A 16 2.45 -16.36 2.41
N HIS A 17 1.21 -16.06 2.13
CA HIS A 17 0.22 -17.06 1.72
C HIS A 17 0.01 -17.12 0.20
N VAL A 18 0.34 -16.05 -0.52
CA VAL A 18 0.18 -16.00 -1.98
C VAL A 18 1.53 -16.01 -2.70
N ALA A 19 2.49 -15.19 -2.29
CA ALA A 19 3.80 -15.14 -2.93
C ALA A 19 4.78 -16.23 -2.42
N GLY A 20 4.40 -17.00 -1.38
CA GLY A 20 5.18 -18.14 -0.86
C GLY A 20 6.44 -17.73 -0.10
N LEU A 21 6.48 -16.51 0.45
CA LEU A 21 7.58 -16.00 1.26
C LEU A 21 7.32 -16.32 2.74
N GLN A 22 7.63 -17.53 3.13
CA GLN A 22 7.39 -18.01 4.50
C GLN A 22 8.07 -17.09 5.54
N ASN A 23 7.34 -16.78 6.61
CA ASN A 23 7.79 -15.88 7.67
C ASN A 23 8.12 -14.46 7.20
N ALA A 24 7.62 -14.02 6.04
CA ALA A 24 7.70 -12.62 5.64
C ALA A 24 7.12 -11.71 6.74
N ASN A 25 7.78 -10.59 7.01
CA ASN A 25 7.36 -9.69 8.09
C ASN A 25 7.79 -8.25 7.82
N SER A 26 7.48 -7.38 8.76
CA SER A 26 8.07 -6.04 8.91
C SER A 26 9.26 -6.12 9.85
N THR A 27 10.35 -5.42 9.52
CA THR A 27 11.48 -5.25 10.46
C THR A 27 11.11 -4.43 11.69
N GLU A 28 9.95 -3.79 11.72
CA GLU A 28 9.38 -3.16 12.92
C GLU A 28 8.94 -4.20 13.95
N PHE A 29 8.44 -5.35 13.51
CA PHE A 29 7.93 -6.41 14.39
C PHE A 29 8.93 -7.54 14.60
N ASP A 30 9.73 -7.82 13.58
CA ASP A 30 10.74 -8.87 13.57
C ASP A 30 11.96 -8.42 12.77
N PRO A 31 12.97 -7.83 13.45
CA PRO A 31 14.19 -7.37 12.79
C PRO A 31 14.97 -8.47 12.08
N GLU A 32 14.80 -9.73 12.48
CA GLU A 32 15.49 -10.89 11.93
C GLU A 32 14.67 -11.65 10.90
N SER A 33 13.56 -11.06 10.43
CA SER A 33 12.70 -11.69 9.42
C SER A 33 13.50 -12.10 8.19
N PRO A 34 13.35 -13.38 7.72
CA PRO A 34 14.04 -13.85 6.52
C PRO A 34 13.56 -13.15 5.23
N HIS A 35 12.37 -12.57 5.29
CA HIS A 35 11.78 -11.83 4.18
C HIS A 35 11.16 -10.52 4.69
N PRO A 36 11.98 -9.46 4.87
CA PRO A 36 11.53 -8.16 5.33
C PRO A 36 10.80 -7.41 4.21
N VAL A 37 9.56 -7.82 3.93
CA VAL A 37 8.74 -7.23 2.86
C VAL A 37 8.24 -5.83 3.20
N ILE A 38 8.27 -5.49 4.49
CA ILE A 38 8.11 -4.14 5.01
C ILE A 38 9.36 -3.80 5.81
N ALA A 39 9.99 -2.67 5.51
CA ALA A 39 11.24 -2.29 6.15
C ALA A 39 11.39 -0.76 6.24
N LEU A 40 12.37 -0.30 7.03
CA LEU A 40 12.84 1.08 6.94
C LEU A 40 13.39 1.32 5.53
N ILE A 41 13.17 2.53 5.01
CA ILE A 41 13.78 2.91 3.74
C ILE A 41 15.26 3.16 3.99
N THR A 42 16.07 2.18 3.67
CA THR A 42 17.53 2.30 3.67
C THR A 42 18.06 2.52 2.26
N GLU A 43 17.31 2.06 1.25
CA GLU A 43 17.65 2.19 -0.16
C GLU A 43 16.40 2.55 -0.95
N TRP A 44 16.47 3.54 -1.80
CA TRP A 44 15.44 3.83 -2.80
C TRP A 44 16.09 4.13 -4.13
N LYS A 45 15.33 3.93 -5.18
CA LYS A 45 15.75 4.21 -6.54
C LYS A 45 15.14 5.54 -6.96
N ASP A 46 15.98 6.52 -7.22
CA ASP A 46 15.51 7.79 -7.78
C ASP A 46 14.95 7.60 -9.19
N ALA A 47 14.16 8.58 -9.65
CA ALA A 47 13.55 8.56 -10.98
C ALA A 47 14.58 8.50 -12.14
N ASP A 48 15.83 8.84 -11.88
CA ASP A 48 16.95 8.72 -12.82
C ASP A 48 17.63 7.34 -12.79
N GLY A 49 17.17 6.44 -11.90
CA GLY A 49 17.70 5.09 -11.73
C GLY A 49 18.88 4.97 -10.76
N SER A 50 19.34 6.07 -10.17
CA SER A 50 20.37 6.04 -9.14
C SER A 50 19.83 5.41 -7.84
N ILE A 51 20.67 4.61 -7.17
CA ILE A 51 20.35 4.04 -5.87
C ILE A 51 20.88 4.99 -4.80
N GLN A 52 19.96 5.56 -4.02
CA GLN A 52 20.30 6.33 -2.83
C GLN A 52 20.30 5.39 -1.62
N THR A 53 21.38 5.41 -0.85
CA THR A 53 21.51 4.59 0.37
C THR A 53 21.47 5.49 1.58
N ARG A 54 20.59 5.20 2.54
CA ARG A 54 20.64 5.78 3.89
C ARG A 54 21.14 4.74 4.87
N ASP A 55 22.04 5.14 5.75
CA ASP A 55 22.49 4.29 6.85
C ASP A 55 21.30 4.02 7.78
N ALA A 56 21.09 2.74 8.14
CA ALA A 56 20.07 2.31 9.10
C ALA A 56 20.23 2.96 10.50
N HIS A 57 21.39 3.53 10.76
CA HIS A 57 21.72 4.28 11.99
C HIS A 57 21.57 5.81 11.83
N SER A 58 21.29 6.32 10.63
CA SER A 58 21.00 7.74 10.45
C SER A 58 19.71 8.09 11.18
N ASP A 59 19.71 9.22 11.83
CA ASP A 59 18.69 9.77 12.73
C ASP A 59 17.26 9.28 12.38
N LEU A 60 16.69 8.41 13.23
CA LEU A 60 15.34 7.84 13.07
C LEU A 60 14.26 8.93 12.88
N GLY A 61 14.52 10.17 13.32
CA GLY A 61 13.68 11.33 13.06
C GLY A 61 13.60 11.72 11.58
N GLY A 62 14.72 11.59 10.84
CA GLY A 62 14.84 11.96 9.43
C GLY A 62 14.23 10.97 8.45
N THR A 63 13.84 9.77 8.87
CA THR A 63 13.23 8.74 8.01
C THR A 63 11.70 8.79 7.99
N MET A 64 11.08 9.59 8.85
CA MET A 64 9.62 9.69 8.88
C MET A 64 9.09 10.43 7.65
N ARG A 65 8.22 9.76 6.88
CA ARG A 65 7.40 10.43 5.88
C ARG A 65 6.24 11.12 6.58
N LEU A 66 6.20 12.43 6.45
CA LEU A 66 5.24 13.28 7.14
C LEU A 66 4.65 14.32 6.18
N GLY A 67 3.35 14.58 6.32
CA GLY A 67 2.65 15.62 5.56
C GLY A 67 2.16 15.16 4.19
N ALA A 68 1.79 16.13 3.35
CA ALA A 68 1.22 15.87 2.03
C ALA A 68 2.29 15.48 1.03
N GLN A 69 2.05 14.38 0.30
CA GLN A 69 2.91 13.89 -0.78
C GLN A 69 2.05 13.44 -1.96
N SER A 70 2.59 13.62 -3.17
CA SER A 70 1.92 13.25 -4.41
C SER A 70 2.51 11.98 -4.99
N SER A 71 1.63 11.15 -5.56
CA SER A 71 1.97 9.88 -6.17
C SER A 71 1.25 9.72 -7.50
N ASP A 72 1.92 9.08 -8.46
CA ASP A 72 1.34 8.76 -9.75
C ASP A 72 0.54 7.45 -9.65
N VAL A 73 -0.65 7.46 -10.22
CA VAL A 73 -1.58 6.33 -10.16
C VAL A 73 -1.62 5.62 -11.50
N ALA A 74 -1.42 4.31 -11.48
CA ALA A 74 -1.38 3.50 -12.68
C ALA A 74 -2.75 3.44 -13.38
N PRO A 75 -2.84 3.76 -14.69
CA PRO A 75 -4.07 3.70 -15.46
C PRO A 75 -4.72 2.32 -15.43
N GLY A 76 -6.06 2.28 -15.45
CA GLY A 76 -6.84 1.05 -15.49
C GLY A 76 -7.03 0.34 -14.14
N THR A 77 -6.41 0.82 -13.08
CA THR A 77 -6.54 0.28 -11.72
C THR A 77 -7.80 0.76 -11.02
N LEU A 78 -8.17 0.13 -9.89
CA LEU A 78 -9.25 0.61 -9.04
C LEU A 78 -8.89 1.96 -8.43
N ALA A 79 -7.65 2.13 -8.00
CA ALA A 79 -7.14 3.40 -7.49
C ALA A 79 -7.29 4.53 -8.54
N HIS A 80 -6.99 4.26 -9.82
CA HIS A 80 -7.14 5.23 -10.88
C HIS A 80 -8.62 5.66 -11.08
N ARG A 81 -9.57 4.74 -10.93
CA ARG A 81 -11.00 5.08 -10.99
C ARG A 81 -11.45 5.97 -9.81
N ILE A 82 -10.74 5.91 -8.68
CA ILE A 82 -11.06 6.68 -7.47
C ILE A 82 -10.41 8.05 -7.50
N TYR A 83 -9.15 8.14 -7.94
CA TYR A 83 -8.31 9.33 -7.79
C TYR A 83 -7.93 10.02 -9.10
N GLY A 84 -8.04 9.34 -10.25
CA GLY A 84 -7.44 9.79 -11.51
C GLY A 84 -5.93 9.53 -11.55
N ASP A 85 -5.21 10.31 -12.33
CA ASP A 85 -3.79 10.08 -12.64
C ASP A 85 -2.84 10.36 -11.46
N VAL A 86 -3.23 11.22 -10.55
CA VAL A 86 -2.39 11.65 -9.41
C VAL A 86 -3.22 11.69 -8.13
N VAL A 87 -2.63 11.19 -7.05
CA VAL A 87 -3.19 11.30 -5.70
C VAL A 87 -2.24 12.09 -4.82
N THR A 88 -2.78 13.02 -4.03
CA THR A 88 -2.00 13.78 -3.03
C THR A 88 -2.62 13.58 -1.67
N GLU A 89 -1.90 12.87 -0.79
CA GLU A 89 -2.41 12.46 0.52
C GLU A 89 -1.39 12.72 1.63
N ARG A 90 -1.85 12.65 2.87
CA ARG A 90 -1.02 12.92 4.05
C ARG A 90 -0.46 11.63 4.64
N HIS A 91 0.82 11.69 5.01
CA HIS A 91 1.60 10.58 5.53
C HIS A 91 2.04 10.80 6.97
N ARG A 92 2.19 9.68 7.70
CA ARG A 92 2.81 9.62 9.02
C ARG A 92 3.31 8.19 9.28
N HIS A 93 4.42 7.82 8.66
CA HIS A 93 5.00 6.47 8.81
C HIS A 93 6.49 6.48 8.53
N ARG A 94 7.20 5.43 8.96
CA ARG A 94 8.64 5.21 8.73
C ARG A 94 8.90 3.99 7.87
N TYR A 95 8.08 2.95 8.02
CA TYR A 95 8.21 1.69 7.32
C TYR A 95 7.45 1.73 6.00
N GLU A 96 8.01 1.05 5.01
CA GLU A 96 7.51 1.02 3.63
C GLU A 96 7.55 -0.38 3.07
N ALA A 97 6.78 -0.64 2.01
CA ALA A 97 6.94 -1.84 1.22
C ALA A 97 8.35 -1.87 0.60
N ASN A 98 9.10 -2.93 0.90
CA ASN A 98 10.48 -3.08 0.46
C ASN A 98 10.56 -3.31 -1.05
N VAL A 99 11.23 -2.40 -1.74
CA VAL A 99 11.33 -2.38 -3.21
C VAL A 99 11.90 -3.67 -3.79
N ASN A 100 12.77 -4.37 -3.04
CA ASN A 100 13.41 -5.62 -3.47
C ASN A 100 12.40 -6.79 -3.59
N TYR A 101 11.22 -6.68 -3.00
CA TYR A 101 10.18 -7.71 -3.05
C TYR A 101 9.05 -7.38 -4.04
N LEU A 102 8.98 -6.15 -4.57
CA LEU A 102 7.83 -5.72 -5.39
C LEU A 102 7.62 -6.60 -6.62
N ASP A 103 8.68 -7.00 -7.31
CA ASP A 103 8.56 -7.84 -8.50
C ASP A 103 8.04 -9.24 -8.16
N ARG A 104 8.43 -9.78 -7.02
CA ARG A 104 7.90 -11.06 -6.53
C ARG A 104 6.41 -10.94 -6.17
N LEU A 105 6.03 -9.86 -5.50
CA LEU A 105 4.62 -9.61 -5.14
C LEU A 105 3.76 -9.38 -6.38
N ARG A 106 4.25 -8.59 -7.37
CA ARG A 106 3.57 -8.39 -8.66
C ARG A 106 3.39 -9.69 -9.41
N SER A 107 4.44 -10.52 -9.48
CA SER A 107 4.38 -11.84 -10.16
C SER A 107 3.39 -12.78 -9.49
N ALA A 108 3.12 -12.61 -8.20
CA ALA A 108 2.13 -13.37 -7.46
C ALA A 108 0.70 -12.79 -7.58
N GLY A 109 0.54 -11.62 -8.24
CA GLY A 109 -0.76 -11.02 -8.54
C GLY A 109 -1.14 -9.81 -7.69
N LEU A 110 -0.23 -9.28 -6.86
CA LEU A 110 -0.48 -8.00 -6.18
C LEU A 110 -0.31 -6.86 -7.20
N VAL A 111 -1.31 -5.99 -7.28
CA VAL A 111 -1.25 -4.81 -8.14
C VAL A 111 -0.69 -3.64 -7.31
N ILE A 112 0.44 -3.10 -7.75
CA ILE A 112 0.99 -1.84 -7.23
C ILE A 112 0.38 -0.72 -8.07
N SER A 113 -0.63 -0.06 -7.55
CA SER A 113 -1.46 0.88 -8.31
C SER A 113 -1.08 2.34 -8.13
N ALA A 114 -0.22 2.67 -7.17
CA ALA A 114 0.39 4.00 -7.11
C ALA A 114 1.79 3.95 -6.52
N LEU A 115 2.65 4.83 -7.03
CA LEU A 115 4.03 5.03 -6.59
C LEU A 115 4.29 6.50 -6.35
N THR A 116 5.16 6.84 -5.39
CA THR A 116 5.63 8.23 -5.22
C THR A 116 6.34 8.71 -6.48
N GLN A 117 6.21 10.01 -6.78
CA GLN A 117 6.76 10.59 -8.00
C GLN A 117 8.30 10.59 -8.04
N ARG A 118 8.95 10.70 -6.90
CA ARG A 118 10.42 10.79 -6.81
C ARG A 118 11.06 9.46 -6.47
N GLU A 119 10.73 8.93 -5.30
CA GLU A 119 11.41 7.76 -4.72
C GLU A 119 10.86 6.43 -5.23
N GLN A 120 9.77 6.44 -6.01
CA GLN A 120 9.08 5.25 -6.52
C GLN A 120 8.66 4.26 -5.43
N LEU A 121 8.31 4.80 -4.24
CA LEU A 121 7.82 4.01 -3.12
C LEU A 121 6.36 3.64 -3.31
N THR A 122 5.98 2.46 -2.81
CA THR A 122 4.62 1.95 -2.93
C THR A 122 3.63 2.74 -2.08
N GLU A 123 2.62 3.30 -2.72
CA GLU A 123 1.59 4.11 -2.08
C GLU A 123 0.23 3.41 -1.99
N ILE A 124 -0.12 2.69 -3.05
CA ILE A 124 -1.39 1.95 -3.11
C ILE A 124 -1.13 0.55 -3.67
N VAL A 125 -1.72 -0.43 -3.00
CA VAL A 125 -1.80 -1.81 -3.48
C VAL A 125 -3.26 -2.22 -3.62
N GLU A 126 -3.56 -3.10 -4.57
CA GLU A 126 -4.90 -3.64 -4.75
C GLU A 126 -4.87 -5.09 -5.24
N LEU A 127 -5.96 -5.80 -5.08
CA LEU A 127 -6.17 -7.10 -5.70
C LEU A 127 -7.05 -6.95 -6.94
N PRO A 128 -6.78 -7.74 -8.00
CA PRO A 128 -7.64 -7.75 -9.17
C PRO A 128 -9.09 -8.10 -8.79
N PRO A 129 -10.11 -7.54 -9.46
CA PRO A 129 -11.52 -7.84 -9.19
C PRO A 129 -11.88 -9.32 -9.35
N SER A 130 -11.08 -10.08 -10.11
CA SER A 130 -11.22 -11.54 -10.25
C SER A 130 -10.83 -12.31 -8.99
N VAL A 131 -10.00 -11.72 -8.13
CA VAL A 131 -9.54 -12.31 -6.86
C VAL A 131 -10.39 -11.80 -5.70
N HIS A 132 -10.61 -10.49 -5.63
CA HIS A 132 -11.43 -9.87 -4.60
C HIS A 132 -12.26 -8.74 -5.20
N PRO A 133 -13.57 -8.65 -4.92
CA PRO A 133 -14.45 -7.66 -5.54
C PRO A 133 -14.03 -6.20 -5.29
N TRP A 134 -13.45 -5.94 -4.14
CA TRP A 134 -12.89 -4.63 -3.81
C TRP A 134 -11.88 -4.73 -2.68
N PHE A 135 -10.59 -4.68 -3.00
CA PHE A 135 -9.50 -4.62 -2.01
C PHE A 135 -8.54 -3.51 -2.40
N VAL A 136 -8.31 -2.57 -1.48
CA VAL A 136 -7.33 -1.49 -1.61
C VAL A 136 -6.59 -1.33 -0.29
N GLY A 137 -5.27 -1.27 -0.36
CA GLY A 137 -4.39 -0.88 0.72
C GLY A 137 -3.68 0.43 0.36
N VAL A 138 -3.64 1.39 1.28
CA VAL A 138 -3.00 2.69 1.09
C VAL A 138 -1.99 2.97 2.19
N GLN A 139 -0.83 3.53 1.85
CA GLN A 139 0.23 3.85 2.82
C GLN A 139 -0.05 5.15 3.56
N PHE A 140 -0.78 6.04 2.95
CA PHE A 140 -1.19 7.33 3.51
C PHE A 140 -2.43 7.22 4.43
N HIS A 141 -2.84 8.35 5.01
CA HIS A 141 -3.93 8.48 5.95
C HIS A 141 -5.07 9.33 5.36
N PRO A 142 -6.03 8.72 4.63
CA PRO A 142 -7.14 9.45 4.00
C PRO A 142 -8.04 10.15 5.02
N GLU A 143 -8.08 9.67 6.28
CA GLU A 143 -8.85 10.30 7.34
C GLU A 143 -8.44 11.73 7.66
N PHE A 144 -7.19 12.11 7.38
CA PHE A 144 -6.73 13.50 7.58
C PHE A 144 -7.34 14.52 6.61
N LYS A 145 -7.95 14.04 5.54
CA LYS A 145 -8.62 14.88 4.54
C LYS A 145 -10.11 14.64 4.46
N SER A 146 -10.62 13.64 5.17
CA SER A 146 -12.05 13.35 5.22
C SER A 146 -12.76 14.34 6.12
N THR A 147 -13.90 14.84 5.65
CA THR A 147 -14.78 15.73 6.42
C THR A 147 -16.19 15.17 6.48
N PRO A 148 -17.02 15.58 7.48
CA PRO A 148 -18.42 15.15 7.54
C PRO A 148 -19.25 15.61 6.33
N TRP A 149 -18.82 16.67 5.65
CA TRP A 149 -19.59 17.32 4.58
C TRP A 149 -19.29 16.73 3.21
N ASP A 150 -18.00 16.48 2.93
CA ASP A 150 -17.54 16.07 1.59
C ASP A 150 -17.11 14.60 1.53
N GLY A 151 -16.88 13.98 2.70
CA GLY A 151 -16.32 12.63 2.76
C GLY A 151 -14.92 12.57 2.16
N HIS A 152 -14.48 11.36 1.82
CA HIS A 152 -13.21 11.12 1.12
C HIS A 152 -13.44 10.14 -0.03
N PRO A 153 -12.85 10.34 -1.23
CA PRO A 153 -13.09 9.48 -2.40
C PRO A 153 -12.91 7.99 -2.11
N LEU A 154 -11.86 7.62 -1.37
CA LEU A 154 -11.58 6.23 -0.99
C LEU A 154 -12.66 5.65 -0.08
N PHE A 155 -13.10 6.40 0.93
CA PHE A 155 -14.15 5.94 1.84
C PHE A 155 -15.50 5.83 1.12
N ASN A 156 -15.82 6.80 0.26
CA ASN A 156 -17.02 6.75 -0.56
C ASN A 156 -17.03 5.50 -1.46
N ALA A 157 -15.89 5.20 -2.11
CA ALA A 157 -15.74 4.02 -2.97
C ALA A 157 -15.85 2.72 -2.16
N PHE A 158 -15.26 2.65 -0.96
CA PHE A 158 -15.36 1.51 -0.07
C PHE A 158 -16.79 1.24 0.37
N ILE A 159 -17.51 2.26 0.85
CA ILE A 159 -18.92 2.13 1.27
C ILE A 159 -19.80 1.73 0.08
N LYS A 160 -19.58 2.35 -1.09
CA LYS A 160 -20.31 1.96 -2.31
C LYS A 160 -20.10 0.49 -2.64
N ALA A 161 -18.86 0.00 -2.61
CA ALA A 161 -18.55 -1.40 -2.87
C ALA A 161 -19.23 -2.34 -1.88
N ALA A 162 -19.30 -1.97 -0.59
CA ALA A 162 -19.99 -2.74 0.43
C ALA A 162 -21.52 -2.80 0.17
N ILE A 163 -22.13 -1.69 -0.25
CA ILE A 163 -23.56 -1.64 -0.62
C ILE A 163 -23.83 -2.52 -1.86
N ASP A 164 -23.01 -2.39 -2.89
CA ASP A 164 -23.14 -3.16 -4.13
C ASP A 164 -22.98 -4.67 -3.86
N HIS A 165 -22.01 -5.04 -2.98
CA HIS A 165 -21.81 -6.42 -2.57
C HIS A 165 -23.05 -6.99 -1.85
N ARG A 166 -23.60 -6.23 -0.90
CA ARG A 166 -24.85 -6.62 -0.21
C ARG A 166 -26.01 -6.80 -1.19
N ALA A 167 -26.17 -5.88 -2.13
CA ALA A 167 -27.23 -5.91 -3.13
C ALA A 167 -27.11 -7.10 -4.09
N SER A 168 -25.88 -7.57 -4.37
CA SER A 168 -25.63 -8.72 -5.26
C SER A 168 -25.98 -10.07 -4.62
N GLY A 169 -26.38 -10.11 -3.33
CA GLY A 169 -26.73 -11.33 -2.61
C GLY A 169 -25.56 -12.30 -2.37
N ARG A 170 -24.33 -11.88 -2.62
CA ARG A 170 -23.13 -12.68 -2.37
C ARG A 170 -22.82 -12.65 -0.87
N ASN A 171 -23.35 -13.63 -0.15
CA ASN A 171 -22.86 -13.91 1.19
C ASN A 171 -21.39 -14.35 1.07
N LEU A 172 -20.48 -13.58 1.62
CA LEU A 172 -19.14 -14.07 1.89
C LEU A 172 -19.28 -15.29 2.80
N LYS A 173 -19.02 -16.48 2.27
CA LYS A 173 -18.70 -17.61 3.16
C LYS A 173 -17.46 -17.17 3.92
N ALA A 174 -17.57 -17.04 5.22
CA ALA A 174 -16.43 -16.82 6.08
C ALA A 174 -15.38 -17.87 5.71
N VAL A 175 -14.20 -17.43 5.31
CA VAL A 175 -13.05 -18.30 5.14
C VAL A 175 -12.65 -18.67 6.57
N ALA A 176 -13.00 -19.91 6.97
CA ALA A 176 -12.61 -20.49 8.24
C ALA A 176 -11.12 -20.86 8.22
#